data_1f3d32aabd2df255ce67864ef863e861
#
_entry.id   1f3d32aabd2df255ce67864ef863e861
#
_cell.length_a   1.000
_cell.length_b   1.000
_cell.length_c   1.000
_cell.angle_alpha   90.00
_cell.angle_beta   90.00
_cell.angle_gamma   90.00
#
_symmetry.space_group_name_H-M   'P 1'
#
loop_
_entity.id
_entity.type
_entity.pdbx_description
1 polymer ?
#
loop_
_entity_poly.entity_id
_entity_poly.type
_entity_poly.pdbx_seq_one_letter_code
_entity_poly.pdbx_strand_id
1 'polypeptide(L)'
;MNEDFNLVNNVTFNWWNRSVDGGDETSRLNIINNYFKPGPITPKDKPIAYRIVKPESSRDKKKPDTFGKAYVAGNVVEGNARVTKNNWDGGVQVYDMPDAGKFTDQIRVNEPFSMPHVTIMDAKTAYNYVLENAGATFPKRDAVDTRVIKTVKTGKAIYVKDAPEFVSTYVKRRLPVDSYKQGIITDPRQVGAVSYTHLRA
;
A
#
# COMPACT_ATOMS: atom_id res chain seq x y z
N MET A 1 -3.66 3.44 22.99
CA MET A 1 -2.62 4.28 22.34
C MET A 1 -3.29 4.90 21.12
N ASN A 2 -3.26 6.21 20.97
CA ASN A 2 -3.82 6.83 19.76
C ASN A 2 -2.87 6.54 18.59
N GLU A 3 -3.37 5.91 17.56
CA GLU A 3 -2.59 5.58 16.37
C GLU A 3 -2.99 6.52 15.24
N ASP A 4 -2.06 7.36 14.81
CA ASP A 4 -2.21 8.19 13.64
C ASP A 4 -1.52 7.52 12.45
N PHE A 5 -2.28 7.17 11.44
CA PHE A 5 -1.78 6.53 10.24
C PHE A 5 -2.02 7.42 9.02
N ASN A 6 -0.94 7.74 8.32
CA ASN A 6 -1.00 8.56 7.12
C ASN A 6 -0.53 7.75 5.91
N LEU A 7 -1.44 7.43 5.01
CA LEU A 7 -1.18 6.81 3.72
C LEU A 7 -1.45 7.85 2.63
N VAL A 8 -0.38 8.46 2.14
CA VAL A 8 -0.44 9.57 1.18
C VAL A 8 0.45 9.26 -0.02
N ASN A 9 -0.09 9.38 -1.22
CA ASN A 9 0.64 9.22 -2.48
C ASN A 9 1.33 7.84 -2.66
N ASN A 10 0.70 6.79 -2.16
CA ASN A 10 1.18 5.41 -2.35
C ASN A 10 0.52 4.73 -3.55
N VAL A 11 1.16 3.66 -4.01
CA VAL A 11 0.60 2.74 -5.00
C VAL A 11 0.39 1.38 -4.35
N THR A 12 -0.85 0.93 -4.30
CA THR A 12 -1.22 -0.41 -3.84
C THR A 12 -1.60 -1.26 -5.04
N PHE A 13 -0.94 -2.40 -5.20
CA PHE A 13 -1.16 -3.28 -6.35
C PHE A 13 -1.50 -4.70 -5.93
N ASN A 14 -2.48 -5.31 -6.61
CA ASN A 14 -2.71 -6.76 -6.61
C ASN A 14 -3.02 -7.35 -5.22
N TRP A 15 -3.90 -6.72 -4.46
CA TRP A 15 -4.33 -7.22 -3.15
C TRP A 15 -5.33 -8.38 -3.26
N TRP A 16 -5.26 -9.30 -2.30
CA TRP A 16 -6.17 -10.43 -2.20
C TRP A 16 -7.43 -10.12 -1.40
N ASN A 17 -7.28 -9.47 -0.25
CA ASN A 17 -8.38 -9.20 0.67
C ASN A 17 -8.43 -7.74 1.12
N ARG A 18 -7.37 -7.26 1.74
CA ARG A 18 -7.31 -5.92 2.32
C ARG A 18 -6.17 -5.14 1.68
N SER A 19 -6.52 -4.00 1.11
CA SER A 19 -5.54 -3.04 0.61
C SER A 19 -4.95 -2.21 1.75
N VAL A 20 -5.84 -1.77 2.67
CA VAL A 20 -5.49 -1.12 3.92
C VAL A 20 -6.38 -1.72 5.02
N ASP A 21 -5.78 -2.13 6.13
CA ASP A 21 -6.49 -2.46 7.35
C ASP A 21 -6.66 -1.21 8.20
N GLY A 22 -7.88 -0.98 8.68
CA GLY A 22 -8.16 0.06 9.63
C GLY A 22 -7.83 -0.39 11.05
N GLY A 23 -7.42 0.56 11.87
CA GLY A 23 -7.22 0.34 13.28
C GLY A 23 -8.51 0.31 14.10
N ASP A 24 -8.37 0.26 15.38
CA ASP A 24 -9.49 0.27 16.34
C ASP A 24 -10.07 1.67 16.59
N GLU A 25 -10.90 1.82 17.60
CA GLU A 25 -11.62 3.04 17.96
C GLU A 25 -10.74 4.25 18.28
N THR A 26 -9.45 4.05 18.57
CA THR A 26 -8.50 5.11 18.86
C THR A 26 -7.74 5.59 17.63
N SER A 27 -7.87 4.87 16.52
CA SER A 27 -7.12 5.14 15.29
C SER A 27 -7.69 6.32 14.52
N ARG A 28 -6.79 7.10 13.95
CA ARG A 28 -7.07 8.23 13.07
C ARG A 28 -6.33 8.02 11.76
N LEU A 29 -7.08 7.89 10.67
CA LEU A 29 -6.53 7.49 9.37
C LEU A 29 -6.65 8.64 8.38
N ASN A 30 -5.56 9.02 7.75
CA ASN A 30 -5.54 9.82 6.53
C ASN A 30 -5.16 8.91 5.35
N ILE A 31 -6.06 8.73 4.40
CA ILE A 31 -5.83 7.94 3.18
C ILE A 31 -6.07 8.85 1.98
N ILE A 32 -5.00 9.47 1.48
CA ILE A 32 -5.09 10.62 0.58
C ILE A 32 -4.30 10.36 -0.71
N ASN A 33 -4.96 10.56 -1.84
CA ASN A 33 -4.34 10.59 -3.16
C ASN A 33 -3.48 9.37 -3.48
N ASN A 34 -3.92 8.18 -3.04
CA ASN A 34 -3.27 6.92 -3.37
C ASN A 34 -3.83 6.33 -4.66
N TYR A 35 -3.04 5.50 -5.32
CA TYR A 35 -3.45 4.76 -6.49
C TYR A 35 -3.59 3.28 -6.17
N PHE A 36 -4.81 2.77 -6.24
CA PHE A 36 -5.15 1.37 -6.03
C PHE A 36 -5.34 0.69 -7.38
N LYS A 37 -4.46 -0.24 -7.71
CA LYS A 37 -4.48 -0.99 -8.97
C LYS A 37 -4.80 -2.46 -8.70
N PRO A 38 -6.04 -2.92 -8.98
CA PRO A 38 -6.36 -4.34 -8.92
C PRO A 38 -5.47 -5.14 -9.84
N GLY A 39 -5.04 -6.30 -9.38
CA GLY A 39 -4.19 -7.18 -10.16
C GLY A 39 -4.81 -8.57 -10.39
N PRO A 40 -4.03 -9.53 -10.86
CA PRO A 40 -4.52 -10.86 -11.19
C PRO A 40 -5.12 -11.64 -10.02
N ILE A 41 -4.66 -11.44 -8.77
CA ILE A 41 -5.25 -12.11 -7.59
C ILE A 41 -6.39 -11.34 -6.95
N THR A 42 -6.54 -10.06 -7.28
CA THR A 42 -7.63 -9.27 -6.73
C THR A 42 -8.97 -9.84 -7.21
N PRO A 43 -9.88 -10.24 -6.29
CA PRO A 43 -11.17 -10.81 -6.68
C PRO A 43 -12.01 -9.79 -7.44
N LYS A 44 -12.25 -10.02 -8.72
CA LYS A 44 -12.88 -9.04 -9.63
C LYS A 44 -14.41 -9.00 -9.49
N ASP A 45 -14.99 -10.07 -9.03
CA ASP A 45 -16.43 -10.29 -8.85
C ASP A 45 -16.97 -9.85 -7.48
N LYS A 46 -16.12 -9.30 -6.63
CA LYS A 46 -16.45 -8.93 -5.25
C LYS A 46 -16.12 -7.46 -4.96
N PRO A 47 -16.76 -6.84 -3.96
CA PRO A 47 -16.45 -5.48 -3.51
C PRO A 47 -14.97 -5.28 -3.12
N ILE A 48 -14.26 -6.33 -2.80
CA ILE A 48 -12.81 -6.33 -2.56
C ILE A 48 -12.04 -5.73 -3.76
N ALA A 49 -12.55 -5.89 -4.98
CA ALA A 49 -11.92 -5.34 -6.19
C ALA A 49 -11.72 -3.82 -6.15
N TYR A 50 -12.56 -3.11 -5.40
CA TYR A 50 -12.51 -1.65 -5.29
C TYR A 50 -12.40 -1.15 -3.85
N ARG A 51 -12.01 -2.02 -2.93
CA ARG A 51 -11.77 -1.68 -1.52
C ARG A 51 -10.53 -0.81 -1.38
N ILE A 52 -10.70 0.35 -0.76
CA ILE A 52 -9.60 1.23 -0.35
C ILE A 52 -9.16 0.85 1.07
N VAL A 53 -10.11 0.76 2.00
CA VAL A 53 -9.82 0.42 3.40
C VAL A 53 -10.92 -0.44 3.98
N LYS A 54 -10.55 -1.35 4.86
CA LYS A 54 -11.46 -2.08 5.73
C LYS A 54 -11.24 -1.62 7.17
N PRO A 55 -12.10 -0.72 7.69
CA PRO A 55 -12.07 -0.37 9.10
C PRO A 55 -12.29 -1.60 9.98
N GLU A 56 -11.55 -1.69 11.07
CA GLU A 56 -11.65 -2.78 12.04
C GLU A 56 -12.05 -2.25 13.42
N SER A 57 -12.57 -3.14 14.24
CA SER A 57 -12.86 -2.90 15.64
C SER A 57 -12.30 -4.03 16.48
N SER A 58 -11.57 -3.69 17.52
CA SER A 58 -11.02 -4.66 18.47
C SER A 58 -12.05 -5.12 19.52
N ARG A 59 -13.16 -4.39 19.67
CA ARG A 59 -14.19 -4.65 20.70
C ARG A 59 -15.47 -5.23 20.11
N ASP A 60 -16.32 -4.39 19.55
CA ASP A 60 -17.64 -4.80 19.07
C ASP A 60 -17.92 -4.24 17.68
N LYS A 61 -17.73 -5.09 16.66
CA LYS A 61 -17.97 -4.74 15.26
C LYS A 61 -19.44 -4.38 14.94
N LYS A 62 -20.34 -4.56 15.88
CA LYS A 62 -21.76 -4.19 15.71
C LYS A 62 -22.06 -2.75 16.12
N LYS A 63 -21.10 -2.06 16.75
CA LYS A 63 -21.27 -0.69 17.26
C LYS A 63 -20.36 0.28 16.51
N PRO A 64 -20.88 1.42 16.03
CA PRO A 64 -20.10 2.37 15.24
C PRO A 64 -19.01 3.09 16.06
N ASP A 65 -19.19 3.24 17.36
CA ASP A 65 -18.25 3.91 18.26
C ASP A 65 -16.99 3.09 18.59
N THR A 66 -16.95 1.84 18.14
CA THR A 66 -15.80 0.96 18.32
C THR A 66 -14.85 0.96 17.11
N PHE A 67 -15.13 1.76 16.10
CA PHE A 67 -14.26 1.95 14.93
C PHE A 67 -13.50 3.27 15.03
N GLY A 68 -12.29 3.28 14.54
CA GLY A 68 -11.52 4.51 14.35
C GLY A 68 -12.17 5.48 13.37
N LYS A 69 -11.59 6.65 13.23
CA LYS A 69 -12.04 7.69 12.30
C LYS A 69 -11.12 7.77 11.10
N ALA A 70 -11.68 8.08 9.94
CA ALA A 70 -10.92 8.15 8.71
C ALA A 70 -11.29 9.37 7.85
N TYR A 71 -10.26 10.00 7.31
CA TYR A 71 -10.34 10.89 6.17
C TYR A 71 -9.86 10.13 4.94
N VAL A 72 -10.72 9.95 3.94
CA VAL A 72 -10.42 9.19 2.73
C VAL A 72 -10.82 10.02 1.53
N ALA A 73 -9.84 10.53 0.77
CA ALA A 73 -10.11 11.46 -0.33
C ALA A 73 -9.06 11.38 -1.45
N GLY A 74 -9.49 11.68 -2.67
CA GLY A 74 -8.60 11.80 -3.83
C GLY A 74 -7.96 10.50 -4.30
N ASN A 75 -8.34 9.35 -3.73
CA ASN A 75 -7.78 8.07 -4.13
C ASN A 75 -8.39 7.61 -5.47
N VAL A 76 -7.54 7.07 -6.32
CA VAL A 76 -7.93 6.43 -7.58
C VAL A 76 -7.98 4.93 -7.39
N VAL A 77 -9.09 4.31 -7.79
CA VAL A 77 -9.21 2.85 -7.92
C VAL A 77 -9.32 2.52 -9.40
N GLU A 78 -8.26 1.96 -9.96
CA GLU A 78 -8.20 1.63 -11.39
C GLU A 78 -9.34 0.68 -11.76
N GLY A 79 -10.06 1.02 -12.83
CA GLY A 79 -11.22 0.24 -13.29
C GLY A 79 -12.52 0.51 -12.54
N ASN A 80 -12.56 1.39 -11.52
CA ASN A 80 -13.78 1.74 -10.81
C ASN A 80 -13.98 3.26 -10.72
N ALA A 81 -14.69 3.82 -11.71
CA ALA A 81 -14.94 5.25 -11.81
C ALA A 81 -15.81 5.80 -10.66
N ARG A 82 -16.75 5.00 -10.15
CA ARG A 82 -17.65 5.39 -9.05
C ARG A 82 -16.86 5.63 -7.77
N VAL A 83 -16.07 4.66 -7.33
CA VAL A 83 -15.23 4.78 -6.14
C VAL A 83 -14.13 5.82 -6.32
N THR A 84 -13.58 5.97 -7.51
CA THR A 84 -12.60 7.03 -7.82
C THR A 84 -13.21 8.42 -7.69
N LYS A 85 -14.46 8.61 -8.13
CA LYS A 85 -15.17 9.90 -8.01
C LYS A 85 -15.54 10.22 -6.55
N ASN A 86 -15.95 9.23 -5.81
CA ASN A 86 -16.28 9.32 -4.39
C ASN A 86 -15.78 8.09 -3.64
N ASN A 87 -14.67 8.22 -2.93
CA ASN A 87 -14.04 7.09 -2.24
C ASN A 87 -14.95 6.44 -1.19
N TRP A 88 -15.93 7.19 -0.66
CA TRP A 88 -16.89 6.69 0.31
C TRP A 88 -18.04 5.91 -0.34
N ASP A 89 -18.21 6.00 -1.64
CA ASP A 89 -19.19 5.24 -2.39
C ASP A 89 -18.65 3.83 -2.71
N GLY A 90 -18.45 3.03 -1.67
CA GLY A 90 -18.03 1.63 -1.74
C GLY A 90 -16.54 1.36 -1.54
N GLY A 91 -15.67 2.37 -1.46
CA GLY A 91 -14.23 2.17 -1.20
C GLY A 91 -13.93 1.85 0.26
N VAL A 92 -14.70 2.41 1.19
CA VAL A 92 -14.62 2.11 2.62
C VAL A 92 -15.63 1.00 2.93
N GLN A 93 -15.16 -0.15 3.43
CA GLN A 93 -15.97 -1.35 3.61
C GLN A 93 -15.77 -1.92 5.00
N VAL A 94 -16.68 -1.59 5.93
CA VAL A 94 -16.62 -2.06 7.32
C VAL A 94 -16.85 -3.58 7.40
N TYR A 95 -17.81 -4.07 6.63
CA TYR A 95 -18.10 -5.50 6.54
C TYR A 95 -17.82 -6.03 5.14
N ASP A 96 -17.78 -7.33 5.02
CA ASP A 96 -17.95 -7.99 3.75
C ASP A 96 -19.45 -7.99 3.36
N MET A 97 -19.77 -8.29 2.10
CA MET A 97 -21.17 -8.30 1.64
C MET A 97 -22.15 -9.00 2.63
N PRO A 98 -23.41 -8.51 2.78
CA PRO A 98 -24.03 -7.38 2.09
C PRO A 98 -23.81 -6.01 2.74
N ASP A 99 -23.32 -5.95 3.97
CA ASP A 99 -23.32 -4.77 4.83
C ASP A 99 -22.06 -3.90 4.70
N ALA A 100 -21.36 -3.96 3.56
CA ALA A 100 -20.06 -3.32 3.37
C ALA A 100 -20.02 -1.83 3.75
N GLY A 101 -21.08 -1.08 3.46
CA GLY A 101 -21.17 0.36 3.74
C GLY A 101 -21.74 0.71 5.12
N LYS A 102 -22.02 -0.26 5.97
CA LYS A 102 -22.56 0.02 7.30
C LYS A 102 -21.56 0.81 8.14
N PHE A 103 -22.04 1.81 8.86
CA PHE A 103 -21.27 2.70 9.74
C PHE A 103 -20.26 3.64 9.05
N THR A 104 -20.20 3.68 7.73
CA THR A 104 -19.22 4.53 7.03
C THR A 104 -19.39 6.01 7.35
N ASP A 105 -20.63 6.50 7.52
CA ASP A 105 -20.90 7.89 7.89
C ASP A 105 -20.38 8.24 9.30
N GLN A 106 -20.42 7.29 10.22
CA GLN A 106 -19.89 7.49 11.58
C GLN A 106 -18.38 7.43 11.64
N ILE A 107 -17.75 6.72 10.71
CA ILE A 107 -16.27 6.60 10.60
C ILE A 107 -15.68 7.82 9.90
N ARG A 108 -16.43 8.39 8.95
CA ARG A 108 -15.98 9.49 8.12
C ARG A 108 -15.73 10.77 8.90
N VAL A 109 -14.61 11.42 8.60
CA VAL A 109 -14.38 12.83 8.92
C VAL A 109 -14.23 13.62 7.62
N ASN A 110 -14.58 14.93 7.68
CA ASN A 110 -14.59 15.79 6.49
C ASN A 110 -13.27 16.52 6.25
N GLU A 111 -12.40 16.54 7.26
CA GLU A 111 -11.09 17.18 7.21
C GLU A 111 -10.01 16.17 7.61
N PRO A 112 -8.82 16.26 7.03
CA PRO A 112 -7.72 15.39 7.41
C PRO A 112 -7.28 15.68 8.85
N PHE A 113 -6.86 14.63 9.52
CA PHE A 113 -6.14 14.78 10.79
C PHE A 113 -4.79 15.45 10.57
N SER A 114 -4.28 16.10 11.59
CA SER A 114 -2.93 16.68 11.57
C SER A 114 -1.91 15.59 11.22
N MET A 115 -1.02 15.90 10.30
CA MET A 115 0.05 15.00 9.87
C MET A 115 1.33 15.79 9.57
N PRO A 116 2.50 15.14 9.58
CA PRO A 116 3.74 15.76 9.13
C PRO A 116 3.59 16.36 7.73
N HIS A 117 4.31 17.44 7.47
CA HIS A 117 4.32 18.07 6.15
C HIS A 117 4.87 17.10 5.10
N VAL A 118 4.07 16.80 4.09
CA VAL A 118 4.44 16.01 2.92
C VAL A 118 3.96 16.71 1.66
N THR A 119 4.70 16.56 0.56
CA THR A 119 4.23 17.03 -0.74
C THR A 119 3.09 16.13 -1.22
N ILE A 120 1.90 16.70 -1.34
CA ILE A 120 0.72 15.96 -1.79
C ILE A 120 0.56 16.16 -3.30
N MET A 121 0.58 15.07 -4.05
CA MET A 121 0.31 15.01 -5.49
C MET A 121 -1.08 14.43 -5.72
N ASP A 122 -1.70 14.67 -6.87
CA ASP A 122 -2.86 13.88 -7.27
C ASP A 122 -2.45 12.40 -7.49
N ALA A 123 -3.41 11.48 -7.33
CA ALA A 123 -3.11 10.06 -7.31
C ALA A 123 -2.47 9.51 -8.60
N LYS A 124 -2.78 10.10 -9.77
CA LYS A 124 -2.19 9.68 -11.05
C LYS A 124 -0.75 10.16 -11.19
N THR A 125 -0.48 11.39 -10.77
CA THR A 125 0.87 11.93 -10.68
C THR A 125 1.70 11.13 -9.69
N ALA A 126 1.14 10.82 -8.51
CA ALA A 126 1.79 9.97 -7.52
C ALA A 126 2.09 8.56 -8.06
N TYR A 127 1.17 7.95 -8.81
CA TYR A 127 1.41 6.66 -9.46
C TYR A 127 2.64 6.69 -10.35
N ASN A 128 2.75 7.66 -11.24
CA ASN A 128 3.89 7.78 -12.13
C ASN A 128 5.19 8.03 -11.36
N TYR A 129 5.15 8.97 -10.41
CA TYR A 129 6.31 9.30 -9.58
C TYR A 129 6.81 8.10 -8.77
N VAL A 130 5.92 7.35 -8.13
CA VAL A 130 6.27 6.14 -7.38
C VAL A 130 6.89 5.08 -8.29
N LEU A 131 6.32 4.83 -9.46
CA LEU A 131 6.88 3.83 -10.39
C LEU A 131 8.24 4.24 -10.97
N GLU A 132 8.51 5.53 -11.03
CA GLU A 132 9.81 6.03 -11.48
C GLU A 132 10.86 6.00 -10.36
N ASN A 133 10.48 6.33 -9.12
CA ASN A 133 11.42 6.61 -8.05
C ASN A 133 11.44 5.58 -6.91
N ALA A 134 10.45 4.68 -6.81
CA ALA A 134 10.41 3.70 -5.72
C ALA A 134 11.46 2.60 -5.87
N GLY A 135 11.84 2.04 -4.72
CA GLY A 135 12.87 1.01 -4.63
C GLY A 135 14.28 1.58 -4.54
N ALA A 136 15.27 0.70 -4.56
CA ALA A 136 16.67 1.06 -4.56
C ALA A 136 17.09 1.53 -5.97
N THR A 137 17.07 2.85 -6.19
CA THR A 137 17.35 3.44 -7.51
C THR A 137 18.81 3.86 -7.71
N PHE A 138 19.62 3.90 -6.65
CA PHE A 138 21.02 4.32 -6.73
C PHE A 138 21.98 3.13 -6.53
N PRO A 139 23.06 3.01 -7.33
CA PRO A 139 23.37 3.78 -8.54
C PRO A 139 22.44 3.48 -9.71
N LYS A 140 21.72 2.38 -9.67
CA LYS A 140 20.68 1.97 -10.58
C LYS A 140 19.76 0.95 -9.93
N ARG A 141 18.49 0.94 -10.36
CA ARG A 141 17.53 -0.04 -9.87
C ARG A 141 17.98 -1.46 -10.19
N ASP A 142 17.92 -2.36 -9.23
CA ASP A 142 18.27 -3.75 -9.41
C ASP A 142 17.23 -4.53 -10.24
N ALA A 143 17.54 -5.79 -10.53
CA ALA A 143 16.67 -6.66 -11.32
C ALA A 143 15.35 -7.00 -10.62
N VAL A 144 15.35 -7.06 -9.28
CA VAL A 144 14.14 -7.35 -8.47
C VAL A 144 13.20 -6.18 -8.54
N ASP A 145 13.68 -4.98 -8.21
CA ASP A 145 12.87 -3.76 -8.24
C ASP A 145 12.40 -3.44 -9.66
N THR A 146 13.26 -3.61 -10.67
CA THR A 146 12.87 -3.46 -12.08
C THR A 146 11.72 -4.40 -12.45
N ARG A 147 11.76 -5.66 -12.01
CA ARG A 147 10.69 -6.64 -12.24
C ARG A 147 9.41 -6.24 -11.49
N VAL A 148 9.50 -5.81 -10.24
CA VAL A 148 8.35 -5.37 -9.46
C VAL A 148 7.65 -4.18 -10.14
N ILE A 149 8.40 -3.16 -10.52
CA ILE A 149 7.86 -2.00 -11.25
C ILE A 149 7.21 -2.41 -12.57
N LYS A 150 7.87 -3.27 -13.35
CA LYS A 150 7.28 -3.82 -14.59
C LYS A 150 5.97 -4.56 -14.32
N THR A 151 5.91 -5.34 -13.24
CA THR A 151 4.72 -6.08 -12.82
C THR A 151 3.56 -5.11 -12.54
N VAL A 152 3.81 -4.03 -11.80
CA VAL A 152 2.80 -3.01 -11.51
C VAL A 152 2.36 -2.30 -12.81
N LYS A 153 3.29 -1.86 -13.64
CA LYS A 153 2.99 -1.17 -14.92
C LYS A 153 2.12 -2.02 -15.83
N THR A 154 2.46 -3.28 -15.99
CA THR A 154 1.77 -4.19 -16.92
C THR A 154 0.51 -4.81 -16.33
N GLY A 155 0.32 -4.76 -15.01
CA GLY A 155 -0.75 -5.46 -14.31
C GLY A 155 -0.62 -6.99 -14.32
N LYS A 156 0.56 -7.52 -14.67
CA LYS A 156 0.84 -8.95 -14.76
C LYS A 156 1.70 -9.38 -13.58
N ALA A 157 1.13 -10.13 -12.64
CA ALA A 157 1.85 -10.73 -11.52
C ALA A 157 2.01 -12.23 -11.71
N ILE A 158 3.17 -12.75 -11.32
CA ILE A 158 3.44 -14.19 -11.30
C ILE A 158 3.25 -14.66 -9.86
N TYR A 159 2.40 -15.65 -9.67
CA TYR A 159 2.20 -16.27 -8.36
C TYR A 159 3.29 -17.30 -8.09
N VAL A 160 3.63 -17.40 -6.82
CA VAL A 160 4.61 -18.39 -6.34
C VAL A 160 4.23 -19.81 -6.74
N LYS A 161 2.94 -20.18 -6.65
CA LYS A 161 2.44 -21.50 -7.05
C LYS A 161 2.53 -21.76 -8.56
N ASP A 162 2.52 -20.70 -9.35
CA ASP A 162 2.51 -20.78 -10.82
C ASP A 162 3.91 -20.58 -11.42
N ALA A 163 4.92 -20.35 -10.57
CA ALA A 163 6.31 -20.14 -10.95
C ALA A 163 7.27 -20.85 -10.00
N PRO A 164 7.30 -22.19 -9.99
CA PRO A 164 8.15 -22.97 -9.06
C PRO A 164 9.63 -22.61 -9.11
N GLU A 165 10.14 -22.32 -10.31
CA GLU A 165 11.52 -21.86 -10.52
C GLU A 165 11.76 -20.49 -9.87
N PHE A 166 10.78 -19.61 -9.85
CA PHE A 166 10.86 -18.33 -9.15
C PHE A 166 10.98 -18.51 -7.65
N VAL A 167 10.16 -19.41 -7.07
CA VAL A 167 10.24 -19.78 -5.65
C VAL A 167 11.61 -20.35 -5.33
N SER A 168 12.06 -21.30 -6.13
CA SER A 168 13.39 -21.93 -5.98
C SER A 168 14.51 -20.88 -6.04
N THR A 169 14.46 -19.97 -6.97
CA THR A 169 15.44 -18.88 -7.12
C THR A 169 15.38 -17.92 -5.96
N TYR A 170 14.18 -17.54 -5.50
CA TYR A 170 14.00 -16.64 -4.36
C TYR A 170 14.45 -17.28 -3.06
N VAL A 171 14.10 -18.55 -2.82
CA VAL A 171 14.55 -19.31 -1.65
C VAL A 171 16.05 -19.51 -1.68
N LYS A 172 16.62 -19.90 -2.82
CA LYS A 172 18.08 -20.04 -2.98
C LYS A 172 18.83 -18.72 -2.72
N ARG A 173 18.27 -17.57 -3.12
CA ARG A 173 18.85 -16.26 -2.82
C ARG A 173 18.73 -15.84 -1.37
N ARG A 174 17.71 -16.35 -0.64
CA ARG A 174 17.54 -16.10 0.79
C ARG A 174 18.35 -17.06 1.67
N LEU A 175 18.80 -18.16 1.13
CA LEU A 175 19.72 -19.01 1.87
C LEU A 175 21.03 -18.26 2.06
N PRO A 176 21.49 -18.06 3.28
CA PRO A 176 22.61 -17.18 3.62
C PRO A 176 23.96 -17.74 3.19
N VAL A 177 23.99 -18.69 2.24
CA VAL A 177 25.20 -19.33 1.77
C VAL A 177 26.24 -18.31 1.28
N ASP A 178 25.76 -17.21 0.69
CA ASP A 178 26.65 -16.15 0.22
C ASP A 178 26.82 -15.02 1.23
N SER A 179 25.90 -14.83 2.17
CA SER A 179 26.03 -13.78 3.19
C SER A 179 27.17 -14.08 4.17
N TYR A 180 27.43 -15.36 4.47
CA TYR A 180 28.60 -15.74 5.28
C TYR A 180 29.93 -15.60 4.55
N LYS A 181 29.92 -15.67 3.23
CA LYS A 181 31.12 -15.45 2.40
C LYS A 181 31.38 -13.96 2.13
N GLN A 182 30.37 -13.14 2.27
CA GLN A 182 30.46 -11.70 2.00
C GLN A 182 31.26 -10.98 3.10
N GLY A 183 31.40 -11.60 4.27
CA GLY A 183 32.09 -10.96 5.40
C GLY A 183 31.30 -9.80 6.01
N ILE A 184 31.94 -9.10 6.92
CA ILE A 184 31.39 -7.89 7.50
C ILE A 184 31.53 -6.78 6.47
N ILE A 185 30.42 -6.10 6.14
CA ILE A 185 30.45 -4.90 5.32
C ILE A 185 31.21 -3.80 6.07
N THR A 186 32.38 -3.50 5.63
CA THR A 186 33.24 -2.47 6.25
C THR A 186 33.15 -1.12 5.53
N ASP A 187 32.60 -1.11 4.33
CA ASP A 187 32.43 0.09 3.51
C ASP A 187 31.03 0.08 2.88
N PRO A 188 30.18 1.10 3.13
CA PRO A 188 28.86 1.22 2.53
C PRO A 188 28.85 1.14 1.00
N ARG A 189 29.94 1.49 0.33
CA ARG A 189 30.10 1.40 -1.12
C ARG A 189 30.05 -0.03 -1.64
N GLN A 190 30.36 -1.03 -0.81
CA GLN A 190 30.28 -2.46 -1.19
C GLN A 190 28.85 -2.91 -1.52
N VAL A 191 27.84 -2.22 -0.98
CA VAL A 191 26.40 -2.50 -1.20
C VAL A 191 25.70 -1.40 -1.99
N GLY A 192 26.45 -0.46 -2.58
CA GLY A 192 25.90 0.67 -3.33
C GLY A 192 25.23 1.74 -2.45
N ALA A 193 25.42 1.68 -1.13
CA ALA A 193 24.91 2.69 -0.23
C ALA A 193 25.79 3.96 -0.30
N VAL A 194 25.13 5.13 -0.25
CA VAL A 194 25.81 6.42 -0.19
C VAL A 194 26.28 6.65 1.24
N SER A 195 27.53 7.08 1.41
CA SER A 195 28.03 7.50 2.72
C SER A 195 27.24 8.71 3.23
N TYR A 196 26.70 8.61 4.46
CA TYR A 196 26.02 9.71 5.13
C TYR A 196 26.90 10.94 5.44
N THR A 197 28.18 10.86 5.19
CA THR A 197 29.12 11.98 5.39
C THR A 197 28.88 13.17 4.47
N HIS A 198 28.13 13.00 3.39
CA HIS A 198 27.78 14.08 2.46
C HIS A 198 26.49 14.83 2.81
N LEU A 199 25.80 14.45 3.89
CA LEU A 199 24.57 15.12 4.35
C LEU A 199 24.81 16.16 5.47
N ARG A 200 26.06 16.50 5.76
CA ARG A 200 26.46 17.51 6.76
C ARG A 200 27.34 18.60 6.14
N ALA A 201 26.95 19.10 5.00
CA ALA A 201 27.52 20.33 4.47
C ALA A 201 26.40 21.33 4.21
#